data_1a1e054d3ee2244b21b65242783815f9
#
_entry.id   1a1e054d3ee2244b21b65242783815f9
#
_cell.length_a   1.000
_cell.length_b   1.000
_cell.length_c   1.000
_cell.angle_alpha   90.00
_cell.angle_beta   90.00
_cell.angle_gamma   90.00
#
_symmetry.space_group_name_H-M   'P 1'
#
loop_
_entity.id
_entity.type
_entity.pdbx_description
1 polymer ?
#
loop_
_entity_poly.entity_id
_entity_poly.type
_entity_poly.pdbx_seq_one_letter_code
_entity_poly.pdbx_strand_id
1 'polypeptide(L)'
;MREYHGEKRYKDYLLRRYSISREGHLLKDTHGEVYRIRPKKEGKNYFFFDGVTDLKIDALRFAVMYHFDVWDSVHQLRLKDGDPGNLRATNIIKGKCR
;
A
#
# COMPACT_ATOMS: atom_id res chain seq x y z
N MET A 1 -10.07 -14.39 4.19
CA MET A 1 -9.30 -13.14 4.06
C MET A 1 -10.08 -12.16 3.22
N ARG A 2 -10.25 -10.94 3.70
CA ARG A 2 -10.98 -9.91 2.96
C ARG A 2 -9.99 -8.94 2.32
N GLU A 3 -10.36 -8.41 1.16
CA GLU A 3 -9.59 -7.34 0.53
C GLU A 3 -10.09 -5.98 1.02
N TYR A 4 -9.14 -5.05 1.23
CA TYR A 4 -9.46 -3.67 1.56
C TYR A 4 -9.76 -2.92 0.26
N HIS A 5 -10.90 -2.20 0.23
CA HIS A 5 -11.35 -1.45 -0.95
C HIS A 5 -11.55 0.04 -0.63
N GLY A 6 -10.74 0.58 0.28
CA GLY A 6 -10.83 1.98 0.64
C GLY A 6 -11.88 2.29 1.69
N GLU A 7 -12.31 1.31 2.48
CA GLU A 7 -13.30 1.51 3.53
C GLU A 7 -12.81 2.51 4.58
N LYS A 8 -13.64 3.51 4.89
CA LYS A 8 -13.29 4.58 5.82
C LYS A 8 -12.93 4.07 7.21
N ARG A 9 -13.62 3.03 7.68
CA ARG A 9 -13.41 2.53 9.05
C ARG A 9 -12.01 1.98 9.28
N TYR A 10 -11.32 1.54 8.22
CA TYR A 10 -9.96 1.02 8.33
C TYR A 10 -8.90 2.01 7.88
N LYS A 11 -9.29 3.12 7.22
CA LYS A 11 -8.34 4.07 6.68
C LYS A 11 -7.44 4.67 7.76
N ASP A 12 -8.03 5.17 8.83
CA ASP A 12 -7.26 5.78 9.92
C ASP A 12 -6.39 4.75 10.62
N TYR A 13 -6.91 3.55 10.81
CA TYR A 13 -6.15 2.46 11.40
C TYR A 13 -4.91 2.14 10.56
N LEU A 14 -5.10 1.98 9.25
CA LEU A 14 -3.99 1.62 8.35
C LEU A 14 -2.95 2.73 8.27
N LEU A 15 -3.38 3.99 8.21
CA LEU A 15 -2.46 5.12 8.11
C LEU A 15 -1.67 5.38 9.40
N ARG A 16 -2.18 4.90 10.55
CA ARG A 16 -1.44 4.97 11.80
C ARG A 16 -0.46 3.82 11.97
N ARG A 17 -0.82 2.65 11.43
CA ARG A 17 -0.04 1.44 11.63
C ARG A 17 1.01 1.22 10.55
N TYR A 18 0.75 1.68 9.36
CA TYR A 18 1.64 1.52 8.21
C TYR A 18 2.04 2.87 7.66
N SER A 19 3.29 2.96 7.21
CA SER A 19 3.81 4.18 6.63
C SER A 19 4.78 3.82 5.51
N ILE A 20 5.19 4.85 4.75
CA ILE A 20 6.17 4.68 3.69
C ILE A 20 7.33 5.62 3.99
N SER A 21 8.54 5.08 4.08
CA SER A 21 9.73 5.85 4.37
C SER A 21 10.11 6.72 3.16
N ARG A 22 11.06 7.63 3.38
CA ARG A 22 11.60 8.48 2.31
C ARG A 22 12.18 7.64 1.18
N GLU A 23 12.75 6.47 1.50
CA GLU A 23 13.33 5.56 0.52
C GLU A 23 12.27 4.73 -0.21
N GLY A 24 11.01 4.85 0.17
CA GLY A 24 9.91 4.10 -0.44
C GLY A 24 9.64 2.75 0.20
N HIS A 25 10.19 2.50 1.39
CA HIS A 25 9.97 1.23 2.10
C HIS A 25 8.61 1.25 2.81
N LEU A 26 7.86 0.18 2.68
CA LEU A 26 6.64 -0.01 3.45
C LEU A 26 7.02 -0.44 4.87
N LEU A 27 6.57 0.32 5.85
CA LEU A 27 6.91 0.11 7.26
C LEU A 27 5.65 -0.18 8.07
N LYS A 28 5.79 -1.07 9.04
CA LYS A 28 4.74 -1.36 10.01
C LYS A 28 5.23 -0.95 11.39
N ASP A 29 4.43 -0.17 12.12
CA ASP A 29 4.69 0.21 13.49
C ASP A 29 3.89 -0.70 14.42
N THR A 30 4.58 -1.43 15.30
CA THR A 30 3.97 -2.28 16.31
C THR A 30 4.58 -1.96 17.65
N HIS A 31 3.81 -1.30 18.51
CA HIS A 31 4.23 -0.94 19.88
C HIS A 31 5.56 -0.20 19.93
N GLY A 32 5.74 0.77 19.03
CA GLY A 32 6.95 1.57 18.98
C GLY A 32 8.11 0.95 18.21
N GLU A 33 7.97 -0.30 17.78
CA GLU A 33 8.96 -0.94 16.92
C GLU A 33 8.53 -0.85 15.46
N VAL A 34 9.48 -0.53 14.58
CA VAL A 34 9.22 -0.35 13.17
C VAL A 34 9.84 -1.49 12.38
N TYR A 35 9.02 -2.14 11.56
CA TYR A 35 9.45 -3.27 10.72
C TYR A 35 9.23 -2.93 9.25
N ARG A 36 10.16 -3.34 8.41
CA ARG A 36 10.00 -3.25 6.97
C ARG A 36 9.18 -4.43 6.46
N ILE A 37 8.19 -4.15 5.63
CA ILE A 37 7.37 -5.17 4.99
C ILE A 37 7.65 -5.13 3.49
N ARG A 38 7.89 -6.30 2.88
CA ARG A 38 7.98 -6.40 1.43
C ARG A 38 6.65 -6.92 0.89
N PRO A 39 5.96 -6.14 0.05
CA PRO A 39 4.74 -6.62 -0.60
C PRO A 39 5.02 -7.86 -1.47
N LYS A 40 4.04 -8.75 -1.50
CA LYS A 40 4.11 -9.96 -2.34
C LYS A 40 3.35 -9.74 -3.62
N LYS A 41 3.93 -10.20 -4.73
CA LYS A 41 3.28 -10.11 -6.04
C LYS A 41 2.27 -11.24 -6.20
N GLU A 42 1.05 -10.90 -6.59
CA GLU A 42 0.01 -11.86 -6.98
C GLU A 42 -0.57 -11.38 -8.30
N GLY A 43 -0.33 -12.12 -9.37
CA GLY A 43 -0.71 -11.69 -10.71
C GLY A 43 0.04 -10.42 -11.08
N LYS A 44 -0.70 -9.36 -11.41
CA LYS A 44 -0.13 -8.06 -11.78
C LYS A 44 -0.03 -7.08 -10.63
N ASN A 45 -0.52 -7.46 -9.45
CA ASN A 45 -0.61 -6.57 -8.30
C ASN A 45 0.31 -7.01 -7.18
N TYR A 46 0.58 -6.08 -6.26
CA TYR A 46 1.39 -6.33 -5.07
C TYR A 46 0.51 -6.13 -3.85
N PHE A 47 0.58 -7.07 -2.90
CA PHE A 47 -0.26 -7.03 -1.70
C PHE A 47 0.54 -7.20 -0.43
N PHE A 48 0.02 -6.64 0.67
CA PHE A 48 0.49 -6.98 2.00
C PHE A 48 -0.71 -7.31 2.88
N PHE A 49 -0.45 -8.04 3.95
CA PHE A 49 -1.48 -8.59 4.79
C PHE A 49 -1.43 -8.00 6.19
N ASP A 50 -2.59 -7.55 6.69
CA ASP A 50 -2.71 -7.09 8.06
C ASP A 50 -3.40 -8.16 8.90
N GLY A 51 -2.64 -8.76 9.83
CA GLY A 51 -3.13 -9.89 10.63
C GLY A 51 -4.16 -9.52 11.68
N VAL A 52 -4.20 -8.26 12.11
CA VAL A 52 -5.15 -7.81 13.13
C VAL A 52 -6.56 -7.71 12.57
N THR A 53 -6.69 -7.12 11.39
CA THR A 53 -7.98 -6.93 10.74
C THR A 53 -8.33 -8.03 9.73
N ASP A 54 -7.39 -8.94 9.46
CA ASP A 54 -7.53 -9.98 8.44
C ASP A 54 -7.76 -9.40 7.04
N LEU A 55 -7.11 -8.27 6.75
CA LEU A 55 -7.24 -7.60 5.46
C LEU A 55 -6.03 -7.84 4.58
N LYS A 56 -6.31 -8.06 3.30
CA LYS A 56 -5.33 -8.08 2.22
C LYS A 56 -5.38 -6.73 1.51
N ILE A 57 -4.26 -6.04 1.46
CA ILE A 57 -4.23 -4.64 1.03
C ILE A 57 -3.31 -4.51 -0.19
N ASP A 58 -3.82 -3.88 -1.25
CA ASP A 58 -3.02 -3.57 -2.43
C ASP A 58 -1.98 -2.51 -2.07
N ALA A 59 -0.71 -2.87 -2.20
CA ALA A 59 0.40 -2.03 -1.74
C ALA A 59 0.51 -0.72 -2.52
N LEU A 60 0.28 -0.75 -3.84
CA LEU A 60 0.36 0.46 -4.66
C LEU A 60 -0.79 1.41 -4.37
N ARG A 61 -1.99 0.87 -4.17
CA ARG A 61 -3.16 1.69 -3.80
C ARG A 61 -3.00 2.26 -2.40
N PHE A 62 -2.42 1.49 -1.48
CA PHE A 62 -2.08 2.00 -0.16
C PHE A 62 -1.07 3.14 -0.25
N ALA A 63 -0.05 3.00 -1.10
CA ALA A 63 0.97 4.04 -1.28
C ALA A 63 0.34 5.33 -1.83
N VAL A 64 -0.57 5.22 -2.79
CA VAL A 64 -1.28 6.39 -3.31
C VAL A 64 -2.12 7.03 -2.21
N MET A 65 -2.81 6.23 -1.40
CA MET A 65 -3.59 6.74 -0.27
C MET A 65 -2.69 7.43 0.75
N TYR A 66 -1.54 6.85 1.04
CA TYR A 66 -0.57 7.41 1.99
C TYR A 66 -0.03 8.76 1.51
N HIS A 67 0.34 8.85 0.22
CA HIS A 67 0.94 10.06 -0.33
C HIS A 67 -0.07 11.15 -0.67
N PHE A 68 -1.28 10.78 -1.12
CA PHE A 68 -2.26 11.71 -1.68
C PHE A 68 -3.62 11.70 -0.97
N ASP A 69 -3.77 10.91 0.06
CA ASP A 69 -5.00 10.80 0.86
C ASP A 69 -6.24 10.35 0.06
N VAL A 70 -6.02 9.58 -1.01
CA VAL A 70 -7.08 9.07 -1.89
C VAL A 70 -6.88 7.60 -2.15
N TRP A 71 -7.93 6.80 -1.99
CA TRP A 71 -7.91 5.40 -2.42
C TRP A 71 -8.34 5.34 -3.89
N ASP A 72 -7.38 5.14 -4.77
CA ASP A 72 -7.64 5.06 -6.21
C ASP A 72 -8.04 3.65 -6.58
N SER A 73 -9.33 3.44 -6.92
CA SER A 73 -9.85 2.16 -7.38
C SER A 73 -10.08 2.14 -8.88
N VAL A 74 -9.78 3.24 -9.58
CA VAL A 74 -10.11 3.44 -10.99
C VAL A 74 -8.95 3.13 -11.92
N HIS A 75 -7.76 3.64 -11.59
CA HIS A 75 -6.60 3.49 -12.45
C HIS A 75 -5.88 2.17 -12.20
N GLN A 76 -5.25 1.66 -13.25
CA GLN A 76 -4.28 0.59 -13.10
C GLN A 76 -2.96 1.21 -12.62
N LEU A 77 -2.42 0.71 -11.52
CA LEU A 77 -1.22 1.27 -10.93
C LEU A 77 -0.02 0.35 -11.21
N ARG A 78 1.11 0.96 -11.55
CA ARG A 78 2.35 0.25 -11.85
C ARG A 78 3.52 0.92 -11.16
N LEU A 79 4.57 0.14 -10.95
CA LEU A 79 5.85 0.67 -10.47
C LEU A 79 6.74 0.98 -11.67
N LYS A 80 7.28 2.20 -11.68
CA LYS A 80 8.12 2.67 -12.77
C LYS A 80 9.38 1.81 -12.94
N ASP A 81 10.02 1.45 -11.83
CA ASP A 81 11.21 0.60 -11.85
C ASP A 81 10.92 -0.88 -11.57
N GLY A 82 9.65 -1.24 -11.34
CA GLY A 82 9.24 -2.60 -11.05
C GLY A 82 9.63 -3.11 -9.66
N ASP A 83 10.15 -2.27 -8.80
CA ASP A 83 10.63 -2.67 -7.47
C ASP A 83 9.57 -2.41 -6.39
N PRO A 84 8.94 -3.45 -5.80
CA PRO A 84 7.95 -3.26 -4.74
C PRO A 84 8.55 -2.73 -3.44
N GLY A 85 9.87 -2.69 -3.32
CA GLY A 85 10.57 -2.04 -2.23
C GLY A 85 10.70 -0.53 -2.41
N ASN A 86 10.18 0.02 -3.50
CA ASN A 86 10.22 1.46 -3.79
C ASN A 86 8.81 1.98 -4.05
N LEU A 87 8.12 2.33 -2.96
CA LEU A 87 6.75 2.86 -3.02
C LEU A 87 6.71 4.39 -2.93
N ARG A 88 7.76 5.05 -3.43
CA ARG A 88 7.77 6.51 -3.52
C ARG A 88 6.68 6.99 -4.48
N ALA A 89 6.12 8.15 -4.20
CA ALA A 89 5.09 8.73 -5.06
C ALA A 89 5.56 8.86 -6.52
N THR A 90 6.82 9.23 -6.72
CA THR A 90 7.40 9.41 -8.04
C THR A 90 7.62 8.10 -8.80
N ASN A 91 7.56 6.95 -8.10
CA ASN A 91 7.75 5.64 -8.72
C ASN A 91 6.43 4.96 -9.10
N ILE A 92 5.30 5.54 -8.73
CA ILE A 92 3.98 4.96 -9.01
C ILE A 92 3.39 5.64 -10.24
N ILE A 93 3.04 4.83 -11.25
CA ILE A 93 2.47 5.32 -12.50
C ILE A 93 1.01 4.91 -12.55
N LYS A 94 0.14 5.88 -12.84
CA LYS A 94 -1.26 5.62 -13.13
C LYS A 94 -1.40 5.31 -14.62
N GLY A 95 -1.89 4.11 -14.91
CA GLY A 95 -2.17 3.69 -16.29
C GLY A 95 -3.61 3.95 -16.68
N LYS A 96 -4.11 3.12 -17.58
CA LYS A 96 -5.48 3.25 -18.07
C LYS A 96 -6.50 3.06 -16.95
N CYS A 97 -7.64 3.72 -17.08
CA CYS A 97 -8.79 3.45 -16.20
C CYS A 97 -9.32 2.03 -16.45
N ARG A 98 -9.72 1.39 -15.38
CA ARG A 98 -10.34 0.07 -15.47
C ARG A 98 -11.68 0.14 -16.17
#